data_5110e6062d9a829db34cab7f0a00d9c5
#
_entry.id   5110e6062d9a829db34cab7f0a00d9c5
#
_cell.length_a   1.000
_cell.length_b   1.000
_cell.length_c   1.000
_cell.angle_alpha   90.00
_cell.angle_beta   90.00
_cell.angle_gamma   90.00
#
_symmetry.space_group_name_H-M   'P 1'
#
loop_
_entity.id
_entity.type
_entity.pdbx_description
1 polymer ?
#
loop_
_entity_poly.entity_id
_entity_poly.type
_entity_poly.pdbx_seq_one_letter_code
_entity_poly.pdbx_strand_id
1 'polypeptide(L)'
;FNTDNSTMMAVFFDEATSADGSLEAVKEIRSIAGEQCFVSGMSSVVEDIKDLTMQEAPMYVVIAVILTSIILALTMDSFLIPLFFMLSVGMAIVYNMGTNFIQGEISFITEALAAVLQLAVTIDYSIFLWHSYKEEKEKHPGDNKEAMAVAIGKTITSVVSSSITTVAGFLALCFMSYELGMDMGIVMAKGVVIGVICCITVLPSMILVFD
;
A
#
# COMPACT_ATOMS: atom_id res chain seq x y z
N PHE A 1 -38.94 6.21 -21.45
CA PHE A 1 -39.71 5.02 -21.82
C PHE A 1 -40.67 4.68 -20.68
N ASN A 2 -41.96 4.66 -20.98
CA ASN A 2 -43.00 4.24 -20.04
C ASN A 2 -43.60 2.94 -20.55
N THR A 3 -43.60 1.90 -19.72
CA THR A 3 -44.29 0.64 -20.04
C THR A 3 -44.99 0.17 -18.76
N ASP A 4 -46.28 -0.02 -18.86
CA ASP A 4 -47.20 -0.39 -17.78
C ASP A 4 -47.09 0.56 -16.57
N ASN A 5 -46.47 0.13 -15.47
CA ASN A 5 -46.31 0.90 -14.24
C ASN A 5 -44.85 1.30 -13.97
N SER A 6 -43.98 1.29 -14.97
CA SER A 6 -42.56 1.62 -14.85
C SER A 6 -42.10 2.67 -15.86
N THR A 7 -41.21 3.55 -15.42
CA THR A 7 -40.62 4.61 -16.23
C THR A 7 -39.09 4.47 -16.22
N MET A 8 -38.43 4.60 -17.36
CA MET A 8 -37.00 4.67 -17.49
C MET A 8 -36.55 6.07 -17.86
N MET A 9 -35.66 6.65 -17.07
CA MET A 9 -34.98 7.91 -17.37
C MET A 9 -33.52 7.62 -17.67
N ALA A 10 -32.95 8.25 -18.68
CA ALA A 10 -31.51 8.21 -18.97
C ALA A 10 -30.89 9.56 -18.60
N VAL A 11 -29.85 9.52 -17.78
CA VAL A 11 -29.06 10.69 -17.38
C VAL A 11 -27.67 10.55 -18.02
N PHE A 12 -27.24 11.61 -18.70
CA PHE A 12 -25.92 11.68 -19.33
C PHE A 12 -25.09 12.73 -18.61
N PHE A 13 -23.86 12.36 -18.28
CA PHE A 13 -22.86 13.25 -17.67
C PHE A 13 -21.89 13.74 -18.76
N ASP A 14 -21.44 14.98 -18.66
CA ASP A 14 -20.43 15.55 -19.56
C ASP A 14 -19.01 15.11 -19.17
N GLU A 15 -18.83 14.59 -17.96
CA GLU A 15 -17.57 14.09 -17.43
C GLU A 15 -17.43 12.57 -17.61
N ALA A 16 -16.21 12.08 -17.41
CA ALA A 16 -15.93 10.64 -17.45
C ALA A 16 -16.73 9.89 -16.38
N THR A 17 -17.03 8.61 -16.63
CA THR A 17 -17.81 7.75 -15.72
C THR A 17 -17.17 7.56 -14.34
N SER A 18 -15.86 7.78 -14.22
CA SER A 18 -15.07 7.69 -12.99
C SER A 18 -14.71 9.04 -12.39
N ALA A 19 -15.12 10.16 -13.02
CA ALA A 19 -14.85 11.49 -12.48
C ALA A 19 -15.64 11.71 -11.18
N ASP A 20 -15.04 12.41 -10.22
CA ASP A 20 -15.65 12.65 -8.92
C ASP A 20 -17.00 13.38 -9.02
N GLY A 21 -17.14 14.34 -9.95
CA GLY A 21 -18.42 15.01 -10.20
C GLY A 21 -19.52 14.06 -10.68
N SER A 22 -19.19 13.09 -11.57
CA SER A 22 -20.14 12.07 -12.02
C SER A 22 -20.55 11.12 -10.89
N LEU A 23 -19.59 10.73 -10.02
CA LEU A 23 -19.85 9.83 -8.89
C LEU A 23 -20.69 10.52 -7.81
N GLU A 24 -20.40 11.79 -7.51
CA GLU A 24 -21.17 12.59 -6.54
C GLU A 24 -22.60 12.79 -7.03
N ALA A 25 -22.80 13.10 -8.32
CA ALA A 25 -24.12 13.20 -8.91
C ALA A 25 -24.92 11.89 -8.82
N VAL A 26 -24.27 10.73 -8.99
CA VAL A 26 -24.93 9.41 -8.79
C VAL A 26 -25.37 9.24 -7.34
N LYS A 27 -24.54 9.61 -6.36
CA LYS A 27 -24.90 9.58 -4.92
C LYS A 27 -26.10 10.47 -4.63
N GLU A 28 -26.10 11.69 -5.17
CA GLU A 28 -27.20 12.63 -4.98
C GLU A 28 -28.50 12.09 -5.61
N ILE A 29 -28.44 11.58 -6.85
CA ILE A 29 -29.58 10.94 -7.50
C ILE A 29 -30.12 9.79 -6.64
N ARG A 30 -29.28 8.92 -6.10
CA ARG A 30 -29.72 7.82 -5.22
C ARG A 30 -30.37 8.32 -3.93
N SER A 31 -29.86 9.39 -3.35
CA SER A 31 -30.43 9.98 -2.13
C SER A 31 -31.86 10.53 -2.35
N ILE A 32 -32.15 11.00 -3.55
CA ILE A 32 -33.45 11.57 -3.94
C ILE A 32 -34.41 10.49 -4.43
N ALA A 33 -33.89 9.46 -5.09
CA ALA A 33 -34.69 8.46 -5.83
C ALA A 33 -35.57 7.56 -4.97
N GLY A 34 -35.25 7.35 -3.70
CA GLY A 34 -36.00 6.49 -2.77
C GLY A 34 -35.99 5.00 -3.15
N GLU A 35 -36.67 4.18 -2.33
CA GLU A 35 -36.61 2.69 -2.41
C GLU A 35 -37.26 2.09 -3.68
N GLN A 36 -38.09 2.85 -4.39
CA GLN A 36 -38.79 2.35 -5.58
C GLN A 36 -38.04 2.65 -6.89
N CYS A 37 -36.91 3.31 -6.84
CA CYS A 37 -36.11 3.71 -7.98
C CYS A 37 -34.78 2.99 -8.02
N PHE A 38 -34.50 2.31 -9.11
CA PHE A 38 -33.23 1.63 -9.32
C PHE A 38 -32.32 2.51 -10.17
N VAL A 39 -31.21 2.98 -9.58
CA VAL A 39 -30.16 3.72 -10.28
C VAL A 39 -29.12 2.71 -10.76
N SER A 40 -28.91 2.62 -12.07
CA SER A 40 -27.98 1.68 -12.70
C SER A 40 -27.26 2.37 -13.87
N GLY A 41 -26.12 1.85 -14.25
CA GLY A 41 -25.27 2.36 -15.32
C GLY A 41 -23.80 2.27 -14.94
N MET A 42 -22.90 2.60 -15.88
CA MET A 42 -21.46 2.45 -15.65
C MET A 42 -20.99 3.33 -14.49
N SER A 43 -21.40 4.60 -14.42
CA SER A 43 -21.03 5.50 -13.30
C SER A 43 -21.53 4.98 -11.95
N SER A 44 -22.73 4.38 -11.92
CA SER A 44 -23.28 3.77 -10.70
C SER A 44 -22.47 2.55 -10.24
N VAL A 45 -22.02 1.71 -11.18
CA VAL A 45 -21.17 0.55 -10.87
C VAL A 45 -19.80 1.01 -10.36
N VAL A 46 -19.20 2.02 -10.98
CA VAL A 46 -17.89 2.56 -10.53
C VAL A 46 -18.03 3.16 -9.13
N GLU A 47 -19.11 3.85 -8.84
CA GLU A 47 -19.41 4.41 -7.53
C GLU A 47 -19.55 3.30 -6.47
N ASP A 48 -20.30 2.24 -6.78
CA ASP A 48 -20.45 1.08 -5.87
C ASP A 48 -19.11 0.39 -5.59
N ILE A 49 -18.27 0.23 -6.62
CA ILE A 49 -16.93 -0.35 -6.46
C ILE A 49 -16.04 0.56 -5.60
N LYS A 50 -16.11 1.89 -5.81
CA LYS A 50 -15.35 2.86 -5.00
C LYS A 50 -15.75 2.76 -3.53
N ASP A 51 -17.04 2.85 -3.24
CA ASP A 51 -17.54 2.79 -1.86
C ASP A 51 -17.21 1.45 -1.18
N LEU A 52 -17.42 0.33 -1.88
CA LEU A 52 -17.08 -0.99 -1.37
C LEU A 52 -15.57 -1.11 -1.09
N THR A 53 -14.74 -0.65 -2.01
CA THR A 53 -13.28 -0.66 -1.85
C THR A 53 -12.85 0.17 -0.65
N MET A 54 -13.39 1.38 -0.48
CA MET A 54 -13.06 2.24 0.65
C MET A 54 -13.53 1.67 2.00
N GLN A 55 -14.62 0.94 2.03
CA GLN A 55 -15.11 0.28 3.24
C GLN A 55 -14.31 -0.98 3.59
N GLU A 56 -13.92 -1.76 2.60
CA GLU A 56 -13.26 -3.05 2.82
C GLU A 56 -11.74 -2.95 2.93
N ALA A 57 -11.09 -1.99 2.23
CA ALA A 57 -9.64 -1.87 2.22
C ALA A 57 -9.00 -1.81 3.62
N PRO A 58 -9.51 -1.04 4.60
CA PRO A 58 -8.94 -1.02 5.95
C PRO A 58 -8.99 -2.39 6.62
N MET A 59 -10.05 -3.17 6.40
CA MET A 59 -10.19 -4.52 6.96
C MET A 59 -9.14 -5.47 6.38
N TYR A 60 -8.90 -5.42 5.07
CA TYR A 60 -7.86 -6.25 4.44
C TYR A 60 -6.46 -5.87 4.90
N VAL A 61 -6.19 -4.58 5.11
CA VAL A 61 -4.90 -4.12 5.68
C VAL A 61 -4.73 -4.69 7.10
N VAL A 62 -5.74 -4.64 7.95
CA VAL A 62 -5.69 -5.21 9.30
C VAL A 62 -5.45 -6.73 9.26
N ILE A 63 -6.15 -7.44 8.38
CA ILE A 63 -5.95 -8.89 8.21
C ILE A 63 -4.52 -9.18 7.76
N ALA A 64 -4.00 -8.42 6.78
CA ALA A 64 -2.62 -8.58 6.31
C ALA A 64 -1.61 -8.35 7.42
N VAL A 65 -1.77 -7.30 8.23
CA VAL A 65 -0.92 -6.99 9.38
C VAL A 65 -0.96 -8.11 10.42
N ILE A 66 -2.14 -8.64 10.75
CA ILE A 66 -2.29 -9.73 11.72
C ILE A 66 -1.61 -11.00 11.21
N LEU A 67 -1.89 -11.41 9.96
CA LEU A 67 -1.30 -12.61 9.37
C LEU A 67 0.23 -12.50 9.32
N THR A 68 0.74 -11.36 8.86
CA THR A 68 2.18 -11.12 8.79
C THR A 68 2.81 -11.13 10.18
N SER A 69 2.17 -10.50 11.18
CA SER A 69 2.65 -10.50 12.56
C SER A 69 2.70 -11.91 13.15
N ILE A 70 1.72 -12.76 12.86
CA ILE A 70 1.71 -14.16 13.29
C ILE A 70 2.86 -14.94 12.64
N ILE A 71 3.05 -14.79 11.32
CA ILE A 71 4.14 -15.46 10.60
C ILE A 71 5.50 -15.02 11.14
N LEU A 72 5.71 -13.72 11.34
CA LEU A 72 6.94 -13.19 11.91
C LEU A 72 7.18 -13.69 13.36
N ALA A 73 6.13 -13.72 14.18
CA ALA A 73 6.24 -14.23 15.56
C ALA A 73 6.59 -15.74 15.62
N LEU A 74 6.18 -16.52 14.61
CA LEU A 74 6.53 -17.94 14.49
C LEU A 74 7.93 -18.18 13.94
N THR A 75 8.44 -17.24 13.14
CA THR A 75 9.75 -17.37 12.46
C THR A 75 10.89 -16.68 13.20
N MET A 76 10.57 -15.71 14.07
CA MET A 76 11.56 -14.95 14.83
C MET A 76 11.64 -15.42 16.28
N ASP A 77 12.86 -15.37 16.86
CA ASP A 77 13.12 -15.80 18.23
C ASP A 77 12.63 -14.79 19.31
N SER A 78 12.03 -13.67 18.90
CA SER A 78 11.58 -12.60 19.79
C SER A 78 10.26 -12.01 19.33
N PHE A 79 9.35 -11.73 20.25
CA PHE A 79 8.07 -11.05 19.97
C PHE A 79 8.21 -9.54 19.74
N LEU A 80 9.32 -8.92 20.17
CA LEU A 80 9.56 -7.49 19.99
C LEU A 80 9.98 -7.15 18.56
N ILE A 81 10.73 -8.03 17.90
CA ILE A 81 11.25 -7.79 16.56
C ILE A 81 10.13 -7.65 15.51
N PRO A 82 9.10 -8.51 15.47
CA PRO A 82 7.94 -8.31 14.61
C PRO A 82 7.27 -6.95 14.80
N LEU A 83 7.18 -6.47 16.05
CA LEU A 83 6.60 -5.16 16.33
C LEU A 83 7.41 -4.02 15.69
N PHE A 84 8.75 -4.07 15.78
CA PHE A 84 9.61 -3.06 15.14
C PHE A 84 9.51 -3.11 13.63
N PHE A 85 9.39 -4.29 13.04
CA PHE A 85 9.16 -4.43 11.60
C PHE A 85 7.83 -3.77 11.21
N MET A 86 6.75 -4.07 11.91
CA MET A 86 5.44 -3.48 11.66
C MET A 86 5.45 -1.95 11.81
N LEU A 87 6.13 -1.42 12.84
CA LEU A 87 6.26 0.03 13.03
C LEU A 87 7.07 0.68 11.91
N SER A 88 8.20 0.10 11.51
CA SER A 88 9.04 0.61 10.42
C SER A 88 8.30 0.62 9.09
N VAL A 89 7.61 -0.49 8.77
CA VAL A 89 6.82 -0.60 7.54
C VAL A 89 5.59 0.31 7.60
N GLY A 90 4.93 0.40 8.74
CA GLY A 90 3.81 1.33 8.96
C GLY A 90 4.23 2.79 8.71
N MET A 91 5.40 3.21 9.20
CA MET A 91 5.95 4.54 8.88
C MET A 91 6.21 4.70 7.39
N ALA A 92 6.77 3.70 6.72
CA ALA A 92 7.01 3.75 5.28
C ALA A 92 5.70 3.90 4.48
N ILE A 93 4.63 3.19 4.88
CA ILE A 93 3.29 3.31 4.28
C ILE A 93 2.73 4.72 4.49
N VAL A 94 2.80 5.25 5.72
CA VAL A 94 2.32 6.61 6.03
C VAL A 94 3.08 7.67 5.21
N TYR A 95 4.40 7.55 5.07
CA TYR A 95 5.18 8.46 4.23
C TYR A 95 4.82 8.32 2.74
N ASN A 96 4.63 7.11 2.26
CA ASN A 96 4.21 6.88 0.87
C ASN A 96 2.84 7.51 0.60
N MET A 97 1.86 7.22 1.44
CA MET A 97 0.51 7.78 1.35
C MET A 97 0.52 9.31 1.52
N GLY A 98 1.22 9.83 2.53
CA GLY A 98 1.32 11.26 2.79
C GLY A 98 1.96 12.05 1.66
N THR A 99 2.87 11.46 0.89
CA THR A 99 3.49 12.12 -0.27
C THR A 99 2.67 12.02 -1.55
N ASN A 100 1.54 11.30 -1.56
CA ASN A 100 0.66 11.20 -2.71
C ASN A 100 0.01 12.55 -3.08
N PHE A 101 -0.17 13.45 -2.11
CA PHE A 101 -0.70 14.79 -2.40
C PHE A 101 0.12 15.58 -3.44
N ILE A 102 1.42 15.23 -3.64
CA ILE A 102 2.27 15.85 -4.65
C ILE A 102 1.87 15.41 -6.07
N GLN A 103 1.25 14.25 -6.20
CA GLN A 103 0.83 13.68 -7.48
C GLN A 103 -0.59 14.13 -7.90
N GLY A 104 -1.34 14.74 -6.99
CA GLY A 104 -2.74 15.13 -7.22
C GLY A 104 -3.72 14.00 -6.90
N GLU A 105 -4.73 13.82 -7.74
CA GLU A 105 -5.73 12.77 -7.57
C GLU A 105 -5.15 11.41 -7.91
N ILE A 106 -5.36 10.44 -7.02
CA ILE A 106 -4.92 9.07 -7.17
C ILE A 106 -6.14 8.16 -7.21
N SER A 107 -6.09 7.15 -8.08
CA SER A 107 -7.15 6.15 -8.13
C SER A 107 -7.36 5.47 -6.78
N PHE A 108 -8.62 5.36 -6.36
CA PHE A 108 -9.01 4.64 -5.13
C PHE A 108 -8.52 3.19 -5.11
N ILE A 109 -8.39 2.55 -6.27
CA ILE A 109 -7.82 1.20 -6.40
C ILE A 109 -6.34 1.21 -6.03
N THR A 110 -5.59 2.20 -6.51
CA THR A 110 -4.17 2.38 -6.16
C THR A 110 -4.00 2.61 -4.67
N GLU A 111 -4.83 3.47 -4.06
CA GLU A 111 -4.79 3.76 -2.63
C GLU A 111 -5.03 2.50 -1.80
N ALA A 112 -6.05 1.73 -2.13
CA ALA A 112 -6.40 0.50 -1.42
C ALA A 112 -5.29 -0.57 -1.49
N LEU A 113 -4.67 -0.73 -2.66
CA LEU A 113 -3.64 -1.75 -2.88
C LEU A 113 -2.26 -1.33 -2.38
N ALA A 114 -1.96 -0.02 -2.37
CA ALA A 114 -0.63 0.50 -2.03
C ALA A 114 -0.15 0.02 -0.65
N ALA A 115 -1.00 0.08 0.37
CA ALA A 115 -0.63 -0.31 1.73
C ALA A 115 -0.28 -1.80 1.82
N VAL A 116 -1.10 -2.67 1.22
CA VAL A 116 -0.91 -4.14 1.31
C VAL A 116 0.31 -4.58 0.51
N LEU A 117 0.49 -4.06 -0.72
CA LEU A 117 1.64 -4.42 -1.56
C LEU A 117 2.93 -3.87 -0.98
N GLN A 118 2.93 -2.65 -0.44
CA GLN A 118 4.11 -2.09 0.21
C GLN A 118 4.48 -2.88 1.47
N LEU A 119 3.50 -3.28 2.28
CA LEU A 119 3.72 -4.16 3.43
C LEU A 119 4.47 -5.44 3.00
N ALA A 120 3.95 -6.13 1.99
CA ALA A 120 4.52 -7.38 1.50
C ALA A 120 5.97 -7.23 1.03
N VAL A 121 6.25 -6.21 0.20
CA VAL A 121 7.59 -6.00 -0.36
C VAL A 121 8.60 -5.52 0.68
N THR A 122 8.20 -4.64 1.61
CA THR A 122 9.14 -4.02 2.57
C THR A 122 9.52 -4.98 3.70
N ILE A 123 8.65 -5.90 4.08
CA ILE A 123 8.95 -6.88 5.13
C ILE A 123 10.12 -7.77 4.77
N ASP A 124 10.22 -8.21 3.53
CA ASP A 124 11.31 -9.08 3.09
C ASP A 124 12.68 -8.42 3.28
N TYR A 125 12.79 -7.11 3.04
CA TYR A 125 14.02 -6.35 3.30
C TYR A 125 14.37 -6.30 4.79
N SER A 126 13.35 -6.15 5.64
CA SER A 126 13.51 -6.12 7.10
C SER A 126 13.97 -7.46 7.66
N ILE A 127 13.42 -8.57 7.16
CA ILE A 127 13.84 -9.94 7.52
C ILE A 127 15.29 -10.16 7.12
N PHE A 128 15.67 -9.75 5.91
CA PHE A 128 17.04 -9.91 5.42
C PHE A 128 18.07 -9.18 6.28
N LEU A 129 17.77 -7.93 6.64
CA LEU A 129 18.61 -7.13 7.52
C LEU A 129 18.73 -7.75 8.92
N TRP A 130 17.61 -8.21 9.48
CA TRP A 130 17.59 -8.83 10.80
C TRP A 130 18.44 -10.10 10.86
N HIS A 131 18.32 -10.99 9.88
CA HIS A 131 19.15 -12.21 9.85
C HIS A 131 20.63 -11.88 9.75
N SER A 132 21.01 -10.91 8.92
CA SER A 132 22.40 -10.44 8.83
C SER A 132 22.88 -9.84 10.14
N TYR A 133 22.04 -9.03 10.81
CA TYR A 133 22.39 -8.46 12.11
C TYR A 133 22.60 -9.54 13.19
N LYS A 134 21.72 -10.53 13.26
CA LYS A 134 21.83 -11.63 14.21
C LYS A 134 23.15 -12.39 14.01
N GLU A 135 23.52 -12.68 12.78
CA GLU A 135 24.78 -13.34 12.44
C GLU A 135 26.01 -12.49 12.86
N GLU A 136 25.96 -11.18 12.60
CA GLU A 136 27.08 -10.29 12.96
C GLU A 136 27.16 -10.02 14.47
N LYS A 137 26.06 -10.02 15.18
CA LYS A 137 26.02 -9.88 16.63
C LYS A 137 26.78 -11.03 17.35
N GLU A 138 26.67 -12.24 16.81
CA GLU A 138 27.45 -13.39 17.34
C GLU A 138 28.97 -13.21 17.15
N LYS A 139 29.40 -12.50 16.10
CA LYS A 139 30.81 -12.23 15.79
C LYS A 139 31.38 -11.02 16.53
N HIS A 140 30.54 -10.11 16.98
CA HIS A 140 30.91 -8.87 17.68
C HIS A 140 30.22 -8.79 19.05
N PRO A 141 30.57 -9.71 19.99
CA PRO A 141 29.91 -9.74 21.28
C PRO A 141 30.21 -8.46 22.09
N GLY A 142 29.12 -7.74 22.44
CA GLY A 142 29.18 -6.51 23.22
C GLY A 142 29.26 -5.21 22.43
N ASP A 143 29.32 -5.28 21.09
CA ASP A 143 29.22 -4.08 20.23
C ASP A 143 28.09 -4.21 19.19
N ASN A 144 26.88 -3.98 19.66
CA ASN A 144 25.68 -4.05 18.84
C ASN A 144 25.69 -3.01 17.69
N LYS A 145 26.38 -1.87 17.87
CA LYS A 145 26.46 -0.83 16.84
C LYS A 145 27.35 -1.25 15.68
N GLU A 146 28.51 -1.83 15.99
CA GLU A 146 29.42 -2.36 14.98
C GLU A 146 28.76 -3.54 14.24
N ALA A 147 28.13 -4.46 14.96
CA ALA A 147 27.39 -5.56 14.37
C ALA A 147 26.31 -5.07 13.39
N MET A 148 25.55 -4.04 13.77
CA MET A 148 24.51 -3.45 12.90
C MET A 148 25.12 -2.75 11.68
N ALA A 149 26.20 -1.99 11.85
CA ALA A 149 26.88 -1.31 10.74
C ALA A 149 27.40 -2.31 9.70
N VAL A 150 28.01 -3.41 10.15
CA VAL A 150 28.48 -4.49 9.28
C VAL A 150 27.29 -5.19 8.58
N ALA A 151 26.22 -5.47 9.31
CA ALA A 151 25.01 -6.08 8.76
C ALA A 151 24.38 -5.22 7.65
N ILE A 152 24.24 -3.93 7.87
CA ILE A 152 23.78 -2.99 6.85
C ILE A 152 24.72 -3.02 5.64
N GLY A 153 26.02 -2.93 5.85
CA GLY A 153 27.02 -2.97 4.77
C GLY A 153 26.93 -4.23 3.91
N LYS A 154 26.63 -5.38 4.50
CA LYS A 154 26.47 -6.66 3.80
C LYS A 154 25.16 -6.77 3.03
N THR A 155 24.08 -6.26 3.61
CA THR A 155 22.73 -6.42 3.04
C THR A 155 22.35 -5.33 2.06
N ILE A 156 22.92 -4.13 2.16
CA ILE A 156 22.52 -2.98 1.36
C ILE A 156 22.60 -3.25 -0.14
N THR A 157 23.64 -3.92 -0.61
CA THR A 157 23.81 -4.22 -2.04
C THR A 157 22.70 -5.15 -2.54
N SER A 158 22.36 -6.19 -1.77
CA SER A 158 21.30 -7.15 -2.13
C SER A 158 19.92 -6.50 -2.08
N VAL A 159 19.65 -5.74 -1.02
CA VAL A 159 18.37 -5.02 -0.85
C VAL A 159 18.17 -3.98 -1.96
N VAL A 160 19.19 -3.17 -2.25
CA VAL A 160 19.12 -2.16 -3.32
C VAL A 160 18.98 -2.82 -4.69
N SER A 161 19.72 -3.89 -4.99
CA SER A 161 19.61 -4.59 -6.26
C SER A 161 18.22 -5.19 -6.47
N SER A 162 17.65 -5.83 -5.44
CA SER A 162 16.28 -6.36 -5.47
C SER A 162 15.25 -5.25 -5.61
N SER A 163 15.42 -4.15 -4.87
CA SER A 163 14.49 -3.01 -4.94
C SER A 163 14.51 -2.33 -6.29
N ILE A 164 15.66 -2.19 -6.96
CA ILE A 164 15.77 -1.64 -8.32
C ILE A 164 14.96 -2.49 -9.30
N THR A 165 15.04 -3.81 -9.20
CA THR A 165 14.27 -4.72 -10.06
C THR A 165 12.76 -4.55 -9.83
N THR A 166 12.35 -4.44 -8.57
CA THR A 166 10.94 -4.22 -8.19
C THR A 166 10.44 -2.86 -8.67
N VAL A 167 11.22 -1.80 -8.46
CA VAL A 167 10.93 -0.44 -8.96
C VAL A 167 10.81 -0.43 -10.47
N ALA A 168 11.75 -1.08 -11.19
CA ALA A 168 11.69 -1.17 -12.64
C ALA A 168 10.41 -1.89 -13.11
N GLY A 169 9.98 -2.95 -12.41
CA GLY A 169 8.72 -3.65 -12.67
C GLY A 169 7.50 -2.74 -12.50
N PHE A 170 7.44 -1.96 -11.42
CA PHE A 170 6.36 -0.98 -11.23
C PHE A 170 6.41 0.16 -12.24
N LEU A 171 7.59 0.69 -12.56
CA LEU A 171 7.72 1.73 -13.58
C LEU A 171 7.33 1.24 -14.97
N ALA A 172 7.43 -0.06 -15.26
CA ALA A 172 6.94 -0.62 -16.52
C ALA A 172 5.42 -0.44 -16.67
N LEU A 173 4.64 -0.36 -15.58
CA LEU A 173 3.21 -0.07 -15.62
C LEU A 173 2.92 1.35 -16.14
N CYS A 174 3.86 2.29 -15.98
CA CYS A 174 3.70 3.65 -16.47
C CYS A 174 3.65 3.74 -18.01
N PHE A 175 4.08 2.69 -18.73
CA PHE A 175 3.97 2.61 -20.17
C PHE A 175 2.61 2.09 -20.67
N MET A 176 1.72 1.74 -19.76
CA MET A 176 0.35 1.37 -20.13
C MET A 176 -0.42 2.60 -20.60
N SER A 177 -1.29 2.42 -21.60
CA SER A 177 -2.20 3.48 -22.06
C SER A 177 -3.36 3.76 -21.10
N TYR A 178 -3.46 3.00 -20.01
CA TYR A 178 -4.50 3.12 -19.01
C TYR A 178 -3.98 3.85 -17.78
N GLU A 179 -4.62 4.95 -17.40
CA GLU A 179 -4.17 5.86 -16.34
C GLU A 179 -3.93 5.16 -15.00
N LEU A 180 -4.76 4.19 -14.65
CA LEU A 180 -4.58 3.38 -13.44
C LEU A 180 -3.21 2.69 -13.39
N GLY A 181 -2.69 2.24 -14.54
CA GLY A 181 -1.36 1.63 -14.60
C GLY A 181 -0.26 2.62 -14.24
N MET A 182 -0.37 3.86 -14.70
CA MET A 182 0.59 4.92 -14.38
C MET A 182 0.53 5.29 -12.90
N ASP A 183 -0.66 5.48 -12.34
CA ASP A 183 -0.84 5.77 -10.90
C ASP A 183 -0.24 4.69 -10.03
N MET A 184 -0.61 3.43 -10.27
CA MET A 184 -0.06 2.28 -9.55
C MET A 184 1.44 2.20 -9.70
N GLY A 185 1.96 2.39 -10.91
CA GLY A 185 3.38 2.32 -11.21
C GLY A 185 4.19 3.30 -10.37
N ILE A 186 3.78 4.56 -10.33
CA ILE A 186 4.48 5.62 -9.61
C ILE A 186 4.34 5.43 -8.09
N VAL A 187 3.14 5.21 -7.59
CA VAL A 187 2.88 5.07 -6.13
C VAL A 187 3.63 3.87 -5.56
N MET A 188 3.62 2.73 -6.27
CA MET A 188 4.31 1.52 -5.84
C MET A 188 5.83 1.66 -5.93
N ALA A 189 6.37 2.20 -7.03
CA ALA A 189 7.80 2.45 -7.18
C ALA A 189 8.33 3.35 -6.07
N LYS A 190 7.62 4.46 -5.78
CA LYS A 190 7.91 5.37 -4.67
C LYS A 190 7.82 4.65 -3.32
N GLY A 191 6.80 3.83 -3.11
CA GLY A 191 6.60 3.05 -1.90
C GLY A 191 7.77 2.11 -1.61
N VAL A 192 8.30 1.41 -2.63
CA VAL A 192 9.48 0.55 -2.49
C VAL A 192 10.71 1.36 -2.09
N VAL A 193 10.97 2.50 -2.73
CA VAL A 193 12.12 3.36 -2.39
C VAL A 193 12.02 3.85 -0.93
N ILE A 194 10.87 4.34 -0.50
CA ILE A 194 10.63 4.77 0.88
C ILE A 194 10.79 3.59 1.84
N GLY A 195 10.29 2.41 1.48
CA GLY A 195 10.43 1.18 2.27
C GLY A 195 11.88 0.79 2.50
N VAL A 196 12.72 0.85 1.47
CA VAL A 196 14.16 0.61 1.58
C VAL A 196 14.83 1.64 2.48
N ILE A 197 14.51 2.91 2.34
CA ILE A 197 15.05 3.97 3.20
C ILE A 197 14.67 3.71 4.66
N CYS A 198 13.42 3.40 4.95
CA CYS A 198 12.96 3.08 6.31
C CYS A 198 13.64 1.81 6.85
N CYS A 199 13.83 0.78 6.02
CA CYS A 199 14.51 -0.45 6.41
C CYS A 199 15.98 -0.20 6.81
N ILE A 200 16.69 0.71 6.14
CA ILE A 200 18.10 0.97 6.38
C ILE A 200 18.31 2.02 7.52
N THR A 201 17.33 2.87 7.78
CA THR A 201 17.47 3.98 8.75
C THR A 201 16.64 3.78 10.00
N VAL A 202 15.33 3.62 9.85
CA VAL A 202 14.38 3.55 10.97
C VAL A 202 14.51 2.23 11.71
N LEU A 203 14.49 1.13 11.00
CA LEU A 203 14.52 -0.21 11.60
C LEU A 203 15.78 -0.47 12.42
N PRO A 204 17.02 -0.20 11.92
CA PRO A 204 18.23 -0.35 12.72
C PRO A 204 18.24 0.51 13.97
N SER A 205 17.76 1.76 13.84
CA SER A 205 17.69 2.69 14.97
C SER A 205 16.75 2.17 16.08
N MET A 206 15.61 1.60 15.69
CA MET A 206 14.67 1.00 16.65
C MET A 206 15.28 -0.24 17.32
N ILE A 207 15.89 -1.13 16.56
CA ILE A 207 16.53 -2.35 17.10
C ILE A 207 17.62 -1.97 18.10
N LEU A 208 18.52 -1.05 17.75
CA LEU A 208 19.66 -0.64 18.61
C LEU A 208 19.26 0.08 19.90
N VAL A 209 18.05 0.66 19.97
CA VAL A 209 17.55 1.31 21.21
C VAL A 209 17.10 0.27 22.25
N PHE A 210 16.64 -0.90 21.80
CA PHE A 210 16.03 -1.91 22.66
C PHE A 210 16.90 -3.17 22.84
N ASP A 211 17.99 -3.32 22.10
CA ASP A 211 18.91 -4.42 22.15
C ASP A 211 20.20 -4.09 22.95
#